data_5c749f64379284b2bf2f2b09c1985b21
#
_entry.id   5c749f64379284b2bf2f2b09c1985b21
#
_cell.length_a   1.000
_cell.length_b   1.000
_cell.length_c   1.000
_cell.angle_alpha   90.00
_cell.angle_beta   90.00
_cell.angle_gamma   90.00
#
_symmetry.space_group_name_H-M   'P 1'
#
loop_
_entity.id
_entity.type
_entity.pdbx_description
1 polymer ?
#
loop_
_entity_poly.entity_id
_entity_poly.type
_entity_poly.pdbx_seq_one_letter_code
_entity_poly.pdbx_strand_id
1 'polypeptide(L)'
;MIIASFDLLEDGIVPPKKTSNGLNILFVRREDYLAHPRHSGKVESRLSNEQEVFDAVEKWAKGQKCKINVVNGLFAHMSMKEQLQAILEASVIIGAHGAGLTHLVSATSDTKVLEIISSFYRRPHFGLISHWKSLEYHAINLPGSYASIPDVTSELGNILKGLGC
;
A
#
# COMPACT_ATOMS: atom_id res chain seq x y z
N MET A 1 14.80 -5.60 -16.34
CA MET A 1 13.97 -5.04 -15.27
C MET A 1 12.76 -5.93 -15.00
N ILE A 2 12.27 -5.94 -13.78
CA ILE A 2 11.15 -6.82 -13.34
C ILE A 2 9.91 -6.64 -14.22
N ILE A 3 9.56 -5.41 -14.59
CA ILE A 3 8.36 -5.12 -15.41
C ILE A 3 8.45 -5.77 -16.79
N ALA A 4 9.59 -5.72 -17.44
CA ALA A 4 9.80 -6.35 -18.74
C ALA A 4 9.71 -7.87 -18.67
N SER A 5 10.12 -8.48 -17.54
CA SER A 5 10.05 -9.93 -17.35
C SER A 5 8.63 -10.50 -17.33
N PHE A 6 7.60 -9.64 -17.13
CA PHE A 6 6.20 -10.04 -17.06
C PHE A 6 5.38 -9.52 -18.25
N ASP A 7 6.03 -9.07 -19.32
CA ASP A 7 5.41 -8.58 -20.56
C ASP A 7 4.42 -7.42 -20.35
N LEU A 8 4.52 -6.71 -19.23
CA LEU A 8 3.60 -5.62 -18.91
C LEU A 8 3.72 -4.42 -19.87
N LEU A 9 4.88 -4.27 -20.51
CA LEU A 9 5.11 -3.24 -21.53
C LEU A 9 4.84 -3.74 -22.93
N GLU A 10 5.07 -5.02 -23.20
CA GLU A 10 4.90 -5.62 -24.53
C GLU A 10 3.43 -5.80 -24.90
N ASP A 11 2.57 -6.06 -23.92
CA ASP A 11 1.11 -6.16 -24.10
C ASP A 11 0.45 -4.78 -24.33
N GLY A 12 1.20 -3.72 -24.50
CA GLY A 12 0.68 -2.37 -24.66
C GLY A 12 0.02 -1.82 -23.38
N ILE A 13 0.24 -2.44 -22.24
CA ILE A 13 -0.19 -1.92 -20.94
C ILE A 13 0.73 -0.76 -20.59
N VAL A 14 0.46 0.37 -21.18
CA VAL A 14 0.95 1.64 -20.66
C VAL A 14 0.32 1.80 -19.30
N PRO A 15 1.09 2.12 -18.22
CA PRO A 15 0.49 2.41 -16.93
C PRO A 15 -0.61 3.44 -17.15
N PRO A 16 -1.88 3.14 -16.80
CA PRO A 16 -2.97 4.07 -17.05
C PRO A 16 -2.63 5.37 -16.32
N LYS A 17 -2.93 6.50 -16.98
CA LYS A 17 -2.86 7.78 -16.28
C LYS A 17 -3.74 7.66 -15.06
N LYS A 18 -3.15 7.71 -13.88
CA LYS A 18 -3.77 7.48 -12.57
C LYS A 18 -5.00 8.35 -12.30
N THR A 19 -5.28 9.32 -13.16
CA THR A 19 -6.36 10.29 -13.01
C THR A 19 -7.54 10.08 -13.96
N SER A 20 -7.42 9.24 -15.00
CA SER A 20 -8.46 9.15 -16.04
C SER A 20 -9.72 8.43 -15.59
N ASN A 21 -9.63 7.47 -14.66
CA ASN A 21 -10.75 6.66 -14.17
C ASN A 21 -10.94 6.73 -12.64
N GLY A 22 -10.47 7.81 -12.01
CA GLY A 22 -10.46 7.96 -10.58
C GLY A 22 -9.10 7.57 -9.97
N LEU A 23 -9.02 7.65 -8.65
CA LEU A 23 -7.81 7.33 -7.90
C LEU A 23 -7.88 5.89 -7.39
N ASN A 24 -6.77 5.18 -7.45
CA ASN A 24 -6.66 3.84 -6.91
C ASN A 24 -5.82 3.87 -5.63
N ILE A 25 -6.41 3.44 -4.53
CA ILE A 25 -5.69 3.19 -3.28
C ILE A 25 -5.44 1.69 -3.18
N LEU A 26 -4.19 1.29 -3.28
CA LEU A 26 -3.79 -0.09 -3.06
C LEU A 26 -3.47 -0.29 -1.59
N PHE A 27 -4.30 -1.05 -0.90
CA PHE A 27 -4.04 -1.45 0.47
C PHE A 27 -3.29 -2.78 0.46
N VAL A 28 -2.00 -2.75 0.70
CA VAL A 28 -1.17 -3.95 0.78
C VAL A 28 -1.45 -4.64 2.10
N ARG A 29 -2.06 -5.81 2.01
CA ARG A 29 -2.48 -6.58 3.17
C ARG A 29 -1.60 -7.80 3.37
N ARG A 30 -1.46 -8.13 4.62
CA ARG A 30 -0.76 -9.32 5.04
C ARG A 30 -1.77 -10.34 5.53
N GLU A 31 -1.72 -11.55 4.97
CA GLU A 31 -2.49 -12.64 5.51
C GLU A 31 -1.90 -13.04 6.87
N ASP A 32 -2.78 -13.30 7.85
CA ASP A 32 -2.35 -13.90 9.09
C ASP A 32 -1.93 -15.33 8.81
N TYR A 33 -0.67 -15.50 8.42
CA TYR A 33 -0.10 -16.82 8.32
C TYR A 33 -0.08 -17.48 9.67
N LEU A 34 -0.54 -18.73 9.71
CA LEU A 34 0.05 -19.70 10.62
C LEU A 34 1.56 -19.56 10.43
N ALA A 35 2.19 -19.02 11.41
CA ALA A 35 3.53 -18.49 11.32
C ALA A 35 4.48 -19.48 10.67
N HIS A 36 5.36 -18.95 9.86
CA HIS A 36 6.56 -19.64 9.41
C HIS A 36 7.11 -20.47 10.57
N PRO A 37 7.54 -21.73 10.38
CA PRO A 37 8.06 -22.59 11.44
C PRO A 37 9.11 -21.95 12.35
N ARG A 38 9.81 -20.91 11.86
CA ARG A 38 10.76 -20.12 12.66
C ARG A 38 10.12 -19.35 13.82
N HIS A 39 8.83 -19.13 13.80
CA HIS A 39 8.13 -18.28 14.78
C HIS A 39 7.35 -19.10 15.82
N SER A 40 7.58 -20.41 15.90
CA SER A 40 6.96 -21.30 16.90
C SER A 40 5.44 -21.20 16.96
N GLY A 41 4.78 -21.03 15.82
CA GLY A 41 3.32 -20.89 15.72
C GLY A 41 2.76 -19.54 16.15
N LYS A 42 3.58 -18.55 16.44
CA LYS A 42 3.11 -17.19 16.77
C LYS A 42 2.83 -16.39 15.49
N VAL A 43 1.64 -15.83 15.41
CA VAL A 43 1.28 -14.90 14.34
C VAL A 43 1.91 -13.55 14.65
N GLU A 44 2.78 -13.08 13.78
CA GLU A 44 3.32 -11.72 13.87
C GLU A 44 2.34 -10.72 13.23
N SER A 45 1.45 -10.19 14.02
CA SER A 45 0.61 -9.09 13.57
C SER A 45 1.40 -7.79 13.56
N ARG A 46 1.60 -7.23 12.38
CA ARG A 46 2.24 -5.92 12.22
C ARG A 46 1.26 -4.78 12.34
N LEU A 47 -0.02 -5.08 12.16
CA LEU A 47 -1.14 -4.18 12.33
C LEU A 47 -2.28 -5.02 12.88
N SER A 48 -2.52 -4.89 14.19
CA SER A 48 -3.47 -5.78 14.90
C SER A 48 -4.92 -5.61 14.46
N ASN A 49 -5.27 -4.43 13.96
CA ASN A 49 -6.61 -4.12 13.46
C ASN A 49 -6.64 -3.88 11.94
N GLU A 50 -5.87 -4.64 11.19
CA GLU A 50 -5.76 -4.45 9.73
C GLU A 50 -7.10 -4.51 9.01
N GLN A 51 -7.96 -5.48 9.35
CA GLN A 51 -9.28 -5.58 8.72
C GLN A 51 -10.15 -4.37 9.03
N GLU A 52 -10.14 -3.91 10.28
CA GLU A 52 -10.87 -2.72 10.69
C GLU A 52 -10.40 -1.47 9.92
N VAL A 53 -9.08 -1.32 9.78
CA VAL A 53 -8.51 -0.21 9.02
C VAL A 53 -8.89 -0.30 7.54
N PHE A 54 -8.81 -1.48 6.95
CA PHE A 54 -9.21 -1.69 5.55
C PHE A 54 -10.68 -1.32 5.33
N ASP A 55 -11.57 -1.83 6.16
CA ASP A 55 -13.00 -1.55 6.07
C ASP A 55 -13.30 -0.06 6.23
N ALA A 56 -12.60 0.59 7.16
CA ALA A 56 -12.75 2.02 7.39
C ALA A 56 -12.25 2.86 6.21
N VAL A 57 -11.15 2.47 5.58
CA VAL A 57 -10.63 3.14 4.37
C VAL A 57 -11.61 2.99 3.21
N GLU A 58 -12.18 1.80 3.00
CA GLU A 58 -13.22 1.60 1.97
C GLU A 58 -14.44 2.50 2.20
N LYS A 59 -14.92 2.54 3.43
CA LYS A 59 -16.08 3.37 3.78
C LYS A 59 -15.77 4.85 3.60
N TRP A 60 -14.59 5.29 4.07
CA TRP A 60 -14.14 6.67 3.92
C TRP A 60 -14.02 7.07 2.45
N ALA A 61 -13.46 6.19 1.61
CA ALA A 61 -13.28 6.45 0.17
C ALA A 61 -14.61 6.70 -0.54
N LYS A 62 -15.66 5.99 -0.16
CA LYS A 62 -17.01 6.18 -0.73
C LYS A 62 -17.61 7.55 -0.43
N GLY A 63 -17.18 8.19 0.66
CA GLY A 63 -17.64 9.52 1.06
C GLY A 63 -16.87 10.69 0.46
N GLN A 64 -15.84 10.43 -0.35
CA GLN A 64 -15.02 11.49 -0.93
C GLN A 64 -15.64 12.06 -2.20
N LYS A 65 -15.26 13.31 -2.54
CA LYS A 65 -15.73 14.00 -3.76
C LYS A 65 -15.20 13.32 -5.01
N CYS A 66 -13.97 12.84 -4.98
CA CYS A 66 -13.36 12.12 -6.08
C CYS A 66 -13.77 10.66 -6.07
N LYS A 67 -13.82 10.04 -7.25
CA LYS A 67 -13.98 8.60 -7.35
C LYS A 67 -12.69 7.93 -6.88
N ILE A 68 -12.79 7.11 -5.83
CA ILE A 68 -11.67 6.37 -5.26
C ILE A 68 -12.00 4.88 -5.25
N ASN A 69 -11.13 4.10 -5.87
CA ASN A 69 -11.20 2.65 -5.83
C ASN A 69 -10.20 2.14 -4.80
N VAL A 70 -10.66 1.38 -3.83
CA VAL A 70 -9.78 0.73 -2.85
C VAL A 70 -9.54 -0.71 -3.29
N VAL A 71 -8.29 -1.03 -3.57
CA VAL A 71 -7.88 -2.36 -4.03
C VAL A 71 -7.38 -3.16 -2.83
N ASN A 72 -7.98 -4.34 -2.64
CA ASN A 72 -7.56 -5.27 -1.60
C ASN A 72 -6.30 -6.03 -2.05
N GLY A 73 -5.16 -5.57 -1.60
CA GLY A 73 -3.85 -6.11 -1.97
C GLY A 73 -3.42 -7.31 -1.14
N LEU A 74 -4.20 -8.38 -1.12
CA LEU A 74 -3.80 -9.67 -0.53
C LEU A 74 -2.76 -10.34 -1.42
N PHE A 75 -1.53 -9.88 -1.38
CA PHE A 75 -0.46 -10.31 -2.28
C PHE A 75 -0.15 -11.80 -2.23
N ALA A 76 -0.43 -12.45 -1.09
CA ALA A 76 -0.29 -13.90 -0.96
C ALA A 76 -1.20 -14.69 -1.94
N HIS A 77 -2.32 -14.10 -2.35
CA HIS A 77 -3.28 -14.69 -3.28
C HIS A 77 -3.15 -14.16 -4.71
N MET A 78 -2.15 -13.36 -4.97
CA MET A 78 -1.95 -12.72 -6.27
C MET A 78 -0.68 -13.25 -6.93
N SER A 79 -0.73 -13.43 -8.28
CA SER A 79 0.48 -13.71 -9.05
C SER A 79 1.43 -12.50 -8.99
N MET A 80 2.69 -12.71 -9.31
CA MET A 80 3.66 -11.61 -9.38
C MET A 80 3.22 -10.55 -10.41
N LYS A 81 2.68 -10.97 -11.54
CA LYS A 81 2.14 -10.06 -12.56
C LYS A 81 1.01 -9.19 -12.02
N GLU A 82 0.05 -9.80 -11.31
CA GLU A 82 -1.06 -9.08 -10.67
C GLU A 82 -0.57 -8.10 -9.61
N GLN A 83 0.41 -8.50 -8.79
CA GLN A 83 1.02 -7.62 -7.79
C GLN A 83 1.67 -6.40 -8.43
N LEU A 84 2.48 -6.60 -9.47
CA LEU A 84 3.15 -5.52 -10.19
C LEU A 84 2.15 -4.59 -10.88
N GLN A 85 1.11 -5.15 -11.49
CA GLN A 85 0.07 -4.36 -12.13
C GLN A 85 -0.66 -3.50 -11.11
N ALA A 86 -1.01 -4.04 -9.95
CA ALA A 86 -1.65 -3.28 -8.87
C ALA A 86 -0.77 -2.11 -8.40
N ILE A 87 0.53 -2.32 -8.27
CA ILE A 87 1.50 -1.27 -7.90
C ILE A 87 1.54 -0.17 -8.98
N LEU A 88 1.60 -0.55 -10.25
CA LEU A 88 1.66 0.41 -11.36
C LEU A 88 0.39 1.25 -11.49
N GLU A 89 -0.76 0.68 -11.20
CA GLU A 89 -2.06 1.36 -11.28
C GLU A 89 -2.36 2.20 -10.03
N ALA A 90 -1.64 2.01 -8.94
CA ALA A 90 -1.91 2.69 -7.68
C ALA A 90 -1.52 4.17 -7.72
N SER A 91 -2.44 5.02 -7.28
CA SER A 91 -2.14 6.43 -6.97
C SER A 91 -1.56 6.57 -5.57
N VAL A 92 -2.07 5.79 -4.63
CA VAL A 92 -1.61 5.71 -3.25
C VAL A 92 -1.42 4.24 -2.87
N ILE A 93 -0.30 3.92 -2.26
CA ILE A 93 -0.03 2.61 -1.69
C ILE A 93 0.00 2.77 -0.17
N ILE A 94 -0.85 2.03 0.50
CA ILE A 94 -0.92 2.02 1.96
C ILE A 94 -0.71 0.60 2.47
N GLY A 95 -0.01 0.45 3.58
CA GLY A 95 0.16 -0.83 4.22
C GLY A 95 1.02 -0.77 5.47
N ALA A 96 0.95 -1.84 6.24
CA ALA A 96 1.85 -2.05 7.35
C ALA A 96 3.24 -2.47 6.82
N HIS A 97 4.27 -2.16 7.60
CA HIS A 97 5.63 -2.61 7.29
C HIS A 97 5.66 -4.12 7.02
N GLY A 98 6.15 -4.51 5.86
CA GLY A 98 6.20 -5.92 5.46
C GLY A 98 6.72 -6.14 4.05
N ALA A 99 6.95 -7.41 3.70
CA ALA A 99 7.57 -7.80 2.43
C ALA A 99 6.81 -7.32 1.17
N GLY A 100 5.47 -7.18 1.25
CA GLY A 100 4.65 -6.68 0.14
C GLY A 100 5.02 -5.27 -0.31
N LEU A 101 5.48 -4.42 0.60
CA LEU A 101 5.93 -3.06 0.27
C LEU A 101 7.27 -3.02 -0.48
N THR A 102 7.99 -4.13 -0.57
CA THR A 102 9.23 -4.21 -1.38
C THR A 102 8.96 -3.89 -2.85
N HIS A 103 7.74 -4.13 -3.34
CA HIS A 103 7.33 -3.80 -4.70
C HIS A 103 7.27 -2.29 -4.99
N LEU A 104 7.49 -1.43 -3.99
CA LEU A 104 7.66 0.01 -4.21
C LEU A 104 8.76 0.34 -5.21
N VAL A 105 9.73 -0.55 -5.38
CA VAL A 105 10.78 -0.39 -6.41
C VAL A 105 10.22 -0.32 -7.83
N SER A 106 9.03 -0.88 -8.06
CA SER A 106 8.34 -0.87 -9.35
C SER A 106 7.32 0.28 -9.49
N ALA A 107 7.10 1.06 -8.44
CA ALA A 107 6.14 2.16 -8.47
C ALA A 107 6.66 3.31 -9.35
N THR A 108 5.73 4.02 -9.96
CA THR A 108 6.05 5.23 -10.73
C THR A 108 6.26 6.42 -9.78
N SER A 109 7.01 7.43 -10.20
CA SER A 109 7.40 8.57 -9.35
C SER A 109 6.23 9.43 -8.84
N ASP A 110 5.04 9.32 -9.45
CA ASP A 110 3.84 10.03 -9.03
C ASP A 110 3.02 9.26 -7.97
N THR A 111 3.43 8.06 -7.60
CA THR A 111 2.78 7.27 -6.55
C THR A 111 3.10 7.85 -5.17
N LYS A 112 2.08 7.95 -4.34
CA LYS A 112 2.21 8.34 -2.93
C LYS A 112 2.23 7.08 -2.07
N VAL A 113 2.96 7.10 -0.98
CA VAL A 113 3.11 5.95 -0.08
C VAL A 113 2.74 6.36 1.34
N LEU A 114 1.90 5.56 1.97
CA LEU A 114 1.59 5.68 3.40
C LEU A 114 1.94 4.36 4.10
N GLU A 115 3.01 4.37 4.87
CA GLU A 115 3.42 3.22 5.67
C GLU A 115 2.91 3.35 7.11
N ILE A 116 2.29 2.29 7.61
CA ILE A 116 1.86 2.19 9.01
C ILE A 116 2.87 1.33 9.74
N ILE A 117 3.58 1.94 10.70
CA ILE A 117 4.73 1.32 11.35
C ILE A 117 4.40 1.02 12.80
N SER A 118 4.37 -0.27 13.16
CA SER A 118 4.23 -0.66 14.56
C SER A 118 5.51 -0.35 15.35
N SER A 119 5.38 -0.18 16.66
CA SER A 119 6.53 0.11 17.52
C SER A 119 7.57 -1.01 17.53
N PHE A 120 7.18 -2.24 17.16
CA PHE A 120 8.05 -3.42 17.15
C PHE A 120 8.86 -3.60 15.87
N TYR A 121 8.49 -2.87 14.78
CA TYR A 121 9.03 -3.09 13.44
C TYR A 121 9.47 -1.79 12.76
N ARG A 122 10.02 -0.86 13.51
CA ARG A 122 10.52 0.40 12.96
C ARG A 122 11.81 0.17 12.19
N ARG A 123 11.68 0.06 10.87
CA ARG A 123 12.79 -0.11 9.93
C ARG A 123 12.69 0.94 8.83
N PRO A 124 13.81 1.55 8.41
CA PRO A 124 13.78 2.63 7.42
C PRO A 124 13.69 2.15 5.97
N HIS A 125 13.57 0.86 5.70
CA HIS A 125 13.72 0.28 4.36
C HIS A 125 12.80 0.91 3.32
N PHE A 126 11.51 1.04 3.63
CA PHE A 126 10.53 1.53 2.64
C PHE A 126 10.60 3.04 2.47
N GLY A 127 10.96 3.77 3.52
CA GLY A 127 11.27 5.20 3.43
C GLY A 127 12.48 5.45 2.52
N LEU A 128 13.52 4.64 2.65
CA LEU A 128 14.72 4.72 1.79
C LEU A 128 14.39 4.38 0.33
N ILE A 129 13.64 3.32 0.08
CA ILE A 129 13.20 2.96 -1.28
C ILE A 129 12.40 4.10 -1.88
N SER A 130 11.47 4.67 -1.12
CA SER A 130 10.67 5.81 -1.57
C SER A 130 11.53 7.02 -1.90
N HIS A 131 12.53 7.31 -1.08
CA HIS A 131 13.46 8.40 -1.33
C HIS A 131 14.25 8.18 -2.64
N TRP A 132 14.80 6.98 -2.84
CA TRP A 132 15.55 6.65 -4.06
C TRP A 132 14.68 6.69 -5.31
N LYS A 133 13.40 6.35 -5.18
CA LYS A 133 12.42 6.37 -6.28
C LYS A 133 11.75 7.73 -6.45
N SER A 134 12.09 8.72 -5.63
CA SER A 134 11.44 10.03 -5.58
C SER A 134 9.93 9.95 -5.35
N LEU A 135 9.49 8.98 -4.55
CA LEU A 135 8.09 8.85 -4.14
C LEU A 135 7.81 9.77 -2.96
N GLU A 136 6.63 10.36 -2.93
CA GLU A 136 6.16 11.05 -1.73
C GLU A 136 5.81 10.00 -0.67
N TYR A 137 6.52 10.07 0.44
CA TYR A 137 6.43 9.08 1.52
C TYR A 137 5.84 9.71 2.78
N HIS A 138 4.85 9.04 3.34
CA HIS A 138 4.23 9.36 4.61
C HIS A 138 4.30 8.16 5.53
N ALA A 139 4.45 8.39 6.81
CA ALA A 139 4.49 7.33 7.80
C ALA A 139 3.61 7.67 9.00
N ILE A 140 2.91 6.67 9.50
CA ILE A 140 2.22 6.72 10.78
C ILE A 140 2.95 5.78 11.73
N ASN A 141 3.58 6.34 12.76
CA ASN A 141 4.27 5.56 13.79
C ASN A 141 3.30 5.25 14.93
N LEU A 142 2.99 3.98 15.11
CA LEU A 142 2.09 3.52 16.15
C LEU A 142 2.80 3.37 17.49
N PRO A 143 2.11 3.64 18.63
CA PRO A 143 2.65 3.32 19.94
C PRO A 143 2.71 1.82 20.25
N GLY A 144 2.01 1.02 19.47
CA GLY A 144 1.94 -0.43 19.53
C GLY A 144 1.74 -1.00 18.14
N SER A 145 0.72 -1.84 17.96
CA SER A 145 0.33 -2.43 16.68
C SER A 145 -1.11 -2.08 16.23
N TYR A 146 -1.81 -1.28 17.02
CA TYR A 146 -3.18 -0.83 16.74
C TYR A 146 -3.17 0.56 16.11
N ALA A 147 -3.79 0.71 14.94
CA ALA A 147 -3.90 1.99 14.26
C ALA A 147 -5.21 2.70 14.59
N SER A 148 -5.10 4.00 14.89
CA SER A 148 -6.26 4.87 15.02
C SER A 148 -6.87 5.14 13.64
N ILE A 149 -8.15 4.82 13.47
CA ILE A 149 -8.86 5.06 12.21
C ILE A 149 -8.84 6.53 11.82
N PRO A 150 -9.15 7.49 12.73
CA PRO A 150 -9.07 8.91 12.39
C PRO A 150 -7.68 9.34 11.90
N ASP A 151 -6.62 8.80 12.46
CA ASP A 151 -5.25 9.14 12.05
C ASP A 151 -4.98 8.67 10.62
N VAL A 152 -5.41 7.46 10.29
CA VAL A 152 -5.23 6.89 8.95
C VAL A 152 -6.02 7.68 7.92
N THR A 153 -7.30 7.93 8.16
CA THR A 153 -8.15 8.64 7.20
C THR A 153 -7.78 10.11 7.07
N SER A 154 -7.32 10.74 8.14
CA SER A 154 -6.81 12.12 8.12
C SER A 154 -5.57 12.23 7.23
N GLU A 155 -4.62 11.30 7.38
CA GLU A 155 -3.40 11.30 6.58
C GLU A 155 -3.70 11.01 5.11
N LEU A 156 -4.61 10.07 4.82
CA LEU A 156 -5.09 9.84 3.46
C LEU A 156 -5.74 11.08 2.86
N GLY A 157 -6.53 11.81 3.64
CA GLY A 157 -7.13 13.08 3.21
C GLY A 157 -6.08 14.11 2.82
N ASN A 158 -5.01 14.22 3.58
CA ASN A 158 -3.89 15.11 3.27
C ASN A 158 -3.18 14.69 1.98
N ILE A 159 -2.96 13.40 1.79
CA ILE A 159 -2.35 12.85 0.57
C ILE A 159 -3.22 13.15 -0.66
N LEU A 160 -4.52 12.96 -0.55
CA LEU A 160 -5.46 13.20 -1.65
C LEU A 160 -5.53 14.68 -2.06
N LYS A 161 -5.39 15.60 -1.12
CA LYS A 161 -5.30 17.03 -1.44
C LYS A 161 -4.14 17.31 -2.39
N GLY A 162 -3.01 16.66 -2.18
CA GLY A 162 -1.86 16.75 -3.08
C GLY A 162 -2.10 16.15 -4.46
N LEU A 163 -3.12 15.32 -4.61
CA LEU A 163 -3.53 14.70 -5.89
C LEU A 163 -4.69 15.46 -6.57
N GLY A 164 -5.08 16.60 -6.04
CA GLY A 164 -6.16 17.40 -6.61
C GLY A 164 -7.56 16.96 -6.18
N CYS A 165 -7.63 16.17 -5.15
CA CYS A 165 -8.88 15.75 -4.54
C CYS A 165 -9.00 16.36 -3.15
#